data_2f44ee58c9af04133e33b96329247cf1
#
_entry.id   2f44ee58c9af04133e33b96329247cf1
#
_cell.length_a   1.000
_cell.length_b   1.000
_cell.length_c   1.000
_cell.angle_alpha   90.00
_cell.angle_beta   90.00
_cell.angle_gamma   90.00
#
_symmetry.space_group_name_H-M   'P 1'
#
loop_
_entity.id
_entity.type
_entity.pdbx_description
1 polymer ?
#
loop_
_entity_poly.entity_id
_entity_poly.type
_entity_poly.pdbx_seq_one_letter_code
_entity_poly.pdbx_strand_id
1 'polypeptide(L)'
;MPETTSSSAAFIDAIKAGEFERVKAMVTAEPTLIDARSRSGDSAILTAVYHRQKEIVNLLVSRGASLSIFEACAAGELERVERLLRERADAVNEYSADGWTPLHLASFFGHAKIAELLLAHDADVLARSRGPNGNTPLHAALAGNHKFVAGLLIGHGADVNATDAQGWRPLHLAAANNNMDAIKALIAQGADVHAANGEAKTALSLATEKNYREAAAVLRRHGA
;
A
#
# COMPACT_ATOMS: atom_id res chain seq x y z
N MET A 1 -2.89 37.29 -0.85
CA MET A 1 -2.20 35.99 -0.78
C MET A 1 -2.66 35.00 -1.86
N PRO A 2 -2.60 35.29 -3.15
CA PRO A 2 -2.93 34.35 -4.22
C PRO A 2 -1.71 33.59 -4.78
N GLU A 3 -0.47 34.03 -4.53
CA GLU A 3 0.73 33.46 -5.16
C GLU A 3 1.17 32.10 -4.57
N THR A 4 1.01 31.88 -3.28
CA THR A 4 1.41 30.62 -2.62
C THR A 4 0.56 29.42 -3.06
N THR A 5 -0.72 29.61 -3.36
CA THR A 5 -1.59 28.56 -3.88
C THR A 5 -1.23 28.16 -5.31
N SER A 6 -0.74 29.09 -6.14
CA SER A 6 -0.30 28.81 -7.50
C SER A 6 1.02 28.06 -7.52
N SER A 7 2.00 28.43 -6.66
CA SER A 7 3.31 27.77 -6.55
C SER A 7 3.16 26.33 -6.04
N SER A 8 2.38 26.10 -4.97
CA SER A 8 2.10 24.76 -4.43
C SER A 8 1.41 23.85 -5.45
N ALA A 9 0.43 24.36 -6.20
CA ALA A 9 -0.23 23.57 -7.24
C ALA A 9 0.73 23.17 -8.36
N ALA A 10 1.53 24.12 -8.85
CA ALA A 10 2.54 23.85 -9.89
C ALA A 10 3.61 22.87 -9.40
N PHE A 11 3.98 22.92 -8.11
CA PHE A 11 4.92 21.98 -7.49
C PHE A 11 4.35 20.55 -7.43
N ILE A 12 3.13 20.41 -6.98
CA ILE A 12 2.42 19.09 -6.96
C ILE A 12 2.26 18.53 -8.37
N ASP A 13 1.93 19.36 -9.36
CA ASP A 13 1.80 18.93 -10.75
C ASP A 13 3.17 18.49 -11.34
N ALA A 14 4.26 19.18 -11.01
CA ALA A 14 5.61 18.78 -11.39
C ALA A 14 6.00 17.42 -10.76
N ILE A 15 5.61 17.16 -9.50
CA ILE A 15 5.81 15.87 -8.84
C ILE A 15 5.03 14.78 -9.57
N LYS A 16 3.74 14.98 -9.88
CA LYS A 16 2.92 14.01 -10.61
C LYS A 16 3.50 13.67 -11.98
N ALA A 17 4.03 14.67 -12.66
CA ALA A 17 4.68 14.51 -13.97
C ALA A 17 6.07 13.88 -13.91
N GLY A 18 6.68 13.75 -12.72
CA GLY A 18 8.02 13.22 -12.54
C GLY A 18 9.14 14.16 -13.00
N GLU A 19 8.88 15.46 -13.04
CA GLU A 19 9.80 16.49 -13.49
C GLU A 19 10.88 16.79 -12.43
N PHE A 20 11.79 15.84 -12.20
CA PHE A 20 12.77 15.88 -11.11
C PHE A 20 13.55 17.18 -11.00
N GLU A 21 14.18 17.65 -12.11
CA GLU A 21 14.97 18.87 -12.08
C GLU A 21 14.13 20.12 -11.78
N ARG A 22 12.89 20.13 -12.25
CA ARG A 22 11.95 21.22 -11.92
C ARG A 22 11.55 21.19 -10.46
N VAL A 23 11.21 20.02 -9.92
CA VAL A 23 10.90 19.85 -8.48
C VAL A 23 12.08 20.29 -7.63
N LYS A 24 13.31 19.89 -7.98
CA LYS A 24 14.54 20.27 -7.31
C LYS A 24 14.79 21.77 -7.35
N ALA A 25 14.60 22.41 -8.50
CA ALA A 25 14.73 23.85 -8.64
C ALA A 25 13.69 24.59 -7.79
N MET A 26 12.43 24.16 -7.82
CA MET A 26 11.34 24.77 -7.07
C MET A 26 11.56 24.68 -5.56
N VAL A 27 11.91 23.50 -5.02
CA VAL A 27 12.15 23.35 -3.58
C VAL A 27 13.44 24.07 -3.11
N THR A 28 14.37 24.29 -4.03
CA THR A 28 15.58 25.08 -3.71
C THR A 28 15.27 26.58 -3.66
N ALA A 29 14.42 27.08 -4.55
CA ALA A 29 14.00 28.47 -4.58
C ALA A 29 13.01 28.81 -3.45
N GLU A 30 12.11 27.89 -3.13
CA GLU A 30 11.07 28.04 -2.11
C GLU A 30 11.02 26.78 -1.23
N PRO A 31 11.85 26.69 -0.16
CA PRO A 31 11.94 25.49 0.69
C PRO A 31 10.63 25.06 1.36
N THR A 32 9.69 25.98 1.57
CA THR A 32 8.37 25.72 2.18
C THR A 32 7.48 24.83 1.31
N LEU A 33 7.77 24.71 0.01
CA LEU A 33 7.06 23.81 -0.91
C LEU A 33 7.21 22.33 -0.53
N ILE A 34 8.23 21.98 0.26
CA ILE A 34 8.46 20.60 0.69
C ILE A 34 7.25 20.02 1.45
N ASP A 35 6.52 20.87 2.17
CA ASP A 35 5.32 20.49 2.93
C ASP A 35 4.02 20.84 2.19
N ALA A 36 4.11 21.16 0.89
CA ALA A 36 2.95 21.48 0.07
C ALA A 36 1.97 20.30 0.01
N ARG A 37 0.68 20.64 -0.10
CA ARG A 37 -0.38 19.64 -0.24
C ARG A 37 -1.14 19.83 -1.55
N SER A 38 -1.61 18.69 -2.10
CA SER A 38 -2.49 18.68 -3.24
C SER A 38 -3.88 19.21 -2.87
N ARG A 39 -4.74 19.41 -3.87
CA ARG A 39 -6.15 19.79 -3.64
C ARG A 39 -6.94 18.72 -2.88
N SER A 40 -6.54 17.44 -2.99
CA SER A 40 -7.10 16.31 -2.21
C SER A 40 -6.56 16.24 -0.78
N GLY A 41 -5.55 17.07 -0.42
CA GLY A 41 -4.92 17.07 0.89
C GLY A 41 -3.66 16.22 1.00
N ASP A 42 -3.31 15.46 -0.05
CA ASP A 42 -2.10 14.62 -0.05
C ASP A 42 -0.85 15.51 0.04
N SER A 43 0.11 15.12 0.87
CA SER A 43 1.39 15.81 0.92
C SER A 43 2.21 15.59 -0.36
N ALA A 44 3.20 16.45 -0.57
CA ALA A 44 4.15 16.31 -1.67
C ALA A 44 4.79 14.92 -1.70
N ILE A 45 5.13 14.37 -0.52
CA ILE A 45 5.73 13.04 -0.41
C ILE A 45 4.75 11.93 -0.79
N LEU A 46 3.51 11.95 -0.30
CA LEU A 46 2.49 10.97 -0.68
C LEU A 46 2.19 11.05 -2.17
N THR A 47 2.10 12.26 -2.73
CA THR A 47 1.95 12.45 -4.18
C THR A 47 3.09 11.78 -4.93
N ALA A 48 4.34 11.97 -4.52
CA ALA A 48 5.50 11.36 -5.16
C ALA A 48 5.46 9.82 -5.04
N VAL A 49 5.08 9.29 -3.87
CA VAL A 49 4.95 7.84 -3.62
C VAL A 49 3.86 7.22 -4.51
N TYR A 50 2.67 7.79 -4.56
CA TYR A 50 1.56 7.30 -5.39
C TYR A 50 1.88 7.33 -6.88
N HIS A 51 2.64 8.32 -7.32
CA HIS A 51 3.11 8.42 -8.71
C HIS A 51 4.42 7.67 -8.98
N ARG A 52 4.93 6.87 -8.01
CA ARG A 52 6.15 6.06 -8.13
C ARG A 52 7.42 6.85 -8.47
N GLN A 53 7.47 8.11 -8.04
CA GLN A 53 8.58 9.05 -8.31
C GLN A 53 9.67 8.90 -7.23
N LYS A 54 10.37 7.77 -7.23
CA LYS A 54 11.33 7.42 -6.18
C LYS A 54 12.43 8.47 -5.98
N GLU A 55 12.96 9.05 -7.06
CA GLU A 55 14.00 10.08 -6.97
C GLU A 55 13.47 11.35 -6.31
N ILE A 56 12.22 11.72 -6.58
CA ILE A 56 11.57 12.86 -5.95
C ILE A 56 11.31 12.56 -4.46
N VAL A 57 10.87 11.33 -4.11
CA VAL A 57 10.73 10.91 -2.70
C VAL A 57 12.06 11.10 -1.98
N ASN A 58 13.16 10.56 -2.52
CA ASN A 58 14.48 10.68 -1.93
C ASN A 58 14.93 12.15 -1.79
N LEU A 59 14.65 12.98 -2.80
CA LEU A 59 14.94 14.41 -2.73
C LEU A 59 14.19 15.08 -1.59
N LEU A 60 12.88 14.87 -1.48
CA LEU A 60 12.04 15.49 -0.45
C LEU A 60 12.47 15.05 0.95
N VAL A 61 12.72 13.74 1.15
CA VAL A 61 13.23 13.20 2.42
C VAL A 61 14.58 13.81 2.77
N SER A 62 15.53 13.86 1.83
CA SER A 62 16.87 14.44 2.07
C SER A 62 16.83 15.94 2.37
N ARG A 63 15.80 16.65 1.93
CA ARG A 63 15.57 18.07 2.21
C ARG A 63 14.80 18.31 3.52
N GLY A 64 14.47 17.24 4.27
CA GLY A 64 13.86 17.33 5.59
C GLY A 64 12.32 17.43 5.58
N ALA A 65 11.65 16.82 4.58
CA ALA A 65 10.20 16.74 4.59
C ALA A 65 9.68 16.18 5.92
N SER A 66 8.65 16.79 6.47
CA SER A 66 8.02 16.32 7.69
C SER A 66 7.15 15.11 7.38
N LEU A 67 7.52 13.93 7.93
CA LEU A 67 6.82 12.69 7.69
C LEU A 67 6.02 12.27 8.91
N SER A 68 4.72 12.12 8.75
CA SER A 68 3.88 11.33 9.65
C SER A 68 4.23 9.84 9.56
N ILE A 69 3.71 9.01 10.47
CA ILE A 69 3.90 7.56 10.40
C ILE A 69 3.36 6.97 9.09
N PHE A 70 2.28 7.52 8.57
CA PHE A 70 1.68 7.08 7.30
C PHE A 70 2.59 7.36 6.12
N GLU A 71 3.11 8.56 6.03
CA GLU A 71 4.05 8.98 4.98
C GLU A 71 5.36 8.21 5.06
N ALA A 72 5.89 7.99 6.26
CA ALA A 72 7.09 7.20 6.47
C ALA A 72 6.89 5.74 6.04
N CYS A 73 5.74 5.14 6.39
CA CYS A 73 5.41 3.78 5.95
C CYS A 73 5.22 3.67 4.43
N ALA A 74 4.57 4.66 3.80
CA ALA A 74 4.37 4.68 2.37
C ALA A 74 5.67 4.91 1.59
N ALA A 75 6.56 5.76 2.11
CA ALA A 75 7.84 6.10 1.49
C ALA A 75 8.94 5.05 1.71
N GLY A 76 8.77 4.13 2.67
CA GLY A 76 9.76 3.10 2.98
C GLY A 76 10.85 3.54 3.96
N GLU A 77 10.59 4.60 4.73
CA GLU A 77 11.54 5.25 5.64
C GLU A 77 11.58 4.53 7.02
N LEU A 78 12.24 3.35 7.05
CA LEU A 78 12.28 2.46 8.22
C LEU A 78 12.73 3.17 9.50
N GLU A 79 13.85 3.87 9.47
CA GLU A 79 14.42 4.57 10.65
C GLU A 79 13.47 5.67 11.17
N ARG A 80 12.70 6.28 10.26
CA ARG A 80 11.69 7.26 10.63
C ARG A 80 10.50 6.60 11.32
N VAL A 81 10.04 5.46 10.81
CA VAL A 81 8.96 4.68 11.44
C VAL A 81 9.38 4.23 12.83
N GLU A 82 10.60 3.67 13.01
CA GLU A 82 11.13 3.28 14.32
C GLU A 82 11.13 4.44 15.32
N ARG A 83 11.58 5.62 14.90
CA ARG A 83 11.60 6.80 15.75
C ARG A 83 10.19 7.23 16.16
N LEU A 84 9.27 7.30 15.21
CA LEU A 84 7.88 7.70 15.47
C LEU A 84 7.18 6.74 16.42
N LEU A 85 7.41 5.41 16.30
CA LEU A 85 6.86 4.42 17.22
C LEU A 85 7.47 4.52 18.63
N ARG A 86 8.75 4.90 18.76
CA ARG A 86 9.35 5.18 20.07
C ARG A 86 8.77 6.42 20.75
N GLU A 87 8.42 7.44 19.96
CA GLU A 87 7.79 8.67 20.45
C GLU A 87 6.30 8.45 20.80
N ARG A 88 5.60 7.65 19.98
CA ARG A 88 4.17 7.38 20.08
C ARG A 88 3.85 5.94 19.68
N ALA A 89 3.90 5.03 20.65
CA ALA A 89 3.62 3.60 20.40
C ALA A 89 2.19 3.35 19.89
N ASP A 90 1.24 4.16 20.33
CA ASP A 90 -0.18 4.09 19.91
C ASP A 90 -0.40 4.40 18.43
N ALA A 91 0.54 5.09 17.78
CA ALA A 91 0.46 5.42 16.36
C ALA A 91 0.46 4.17 15.43
N VAL A 92 0.88 3.01 15.94
CA VAL A 92 0.96 1.75 15.17
C VAL A 92 -0.37 1.33 14.55
N ASN A 93 -1.49 1.60 15.24
CA ASN A 93 -2.85 1.22 14.82
C ASN A 93 -3.75 2.43 14.49
N GLU A 94 -3.17 3.62 14.38
CA GLU A 94 -3.90 4.80 13.93
C GLU A 94 -4.37 4.66 12.48
N TYR A 95 -5.38 5.44 12.14
CA TYR A 95 -5.90 5.52 10.77
C TYR A 95 -5.55 6.86 10.13
N SER A 96 -5.05 6.82 8.91
CA SER A 96 -4.88 8.00 8.08
C SER A 96 -6.24 8.64 7.72
N ALA A 97 -6.21 9.82 7.13
CA ALA A 97 -7.42 10.47 6.59
C ALA A 97 -8.16 9.60 5.57
N ASP A 98 -7.43 8.79 4.80
CA ASP A 98 -7.98 7.84 3.82
C ASP A 98 -8.47 6.54 4.45
N GLY A 99 -8.36 6.41 5.78
CA GLY A 99 -8.80 5.24 6.53
C GLY A 99 -7.85 4.04 6.47
N TRP A 100 -6.58 4.23 6.17
CA TRP A 100 -5.57 3.18 6.15
C TRP A 100 -4.73 3.21 7.42
N THR A 101 -4.34 2.02 7.94
CA THR A 101 -3.35 1.94 9.02
C THR A 101 -1.92 1.98 8.44
N PRO A 102 -0.89 2.24 9.27
CA PRO A 102 0.51 2.12 8.84
C PRO A 102 0.83 0.77 8.18
N LEU A 103 0.25 -0.34 8.71
CA LEU A 103 0.45 -1.67 8.15
C LEU A 103 -0.18 -1.84 6.76
N HIS A 104 -1.33 -1.21 6.49
CA HIS A 104 -1.90 -1.19 5.13
C HIS A 104 -0.94 -0.52 4.13
N LEU A 105 -0.39 0.64 4.49
CA LEU A 105 0.51 1.40 3.62
C LEU A 105 1.82 0.64 3.37
N ALA A 106 2.47 0.15 4.43
CA ALA A 106 3.67 -0.67 4.30
C ALA A 106 3.42 -1.90 3.41
N SER A 107 2.23 -2.51 3.54
CA SER A 107 1.83 -3.69 2.77
C SER A 107 1.57 -3.35 1.30
N PHE A 108 0.85 -2.28 1.01
CA PHE A 108 0.53 -1.87 -0.35
C PHE A 108 1.77 -1.43 -1.16
N PHE A 109 2.74 -0.77 -0.49
CA PHE A 109 3.98 -0.34 -1.13
C PHE A 109 5.11 -1.38 -1.05
N GLY A 110 4.89 -2.50 -0.36
CA GLY A 110 5.81 -3.64 -0.35
C GLY A 110 7.03 -3.49 0.59
N HIS A 111 6.90 -2.64 1.61
CA HIS A 111 7.98 -2.38 2.57
C HIS A 111 8.04 -3.45 3.67
N ALA A 112 8.58 -4.64 3.33
CA ALA A 112 8.56 -5.81 4.19
C ALA A 112 9.18 -5.57 5.57
N LYS A 113 10.33 -4.87 5.66
CA LYS A 113 10.97 -4.55 6.95
C LYS A 113 10.11 -3.64 7.83
N ILE A 114 9.37 -2.70 7.21
CA ILE A 114 8.44 -1.84 7.95
C ILE A 114 7.22 -2.65 8.41
N ALA A 115 6.68 -3.52 7.55
CA ALA A 115 5.57 -4.40 7.94
C ALA A 115 5.98 -5.31 9.10
N GLU A 116 7.18 -5.91 9.08
CA GLU A 116 7.73 -6.71 10.17
C GLU A 116 7.89 -5.89 11.46
N LEU A 117 8.45 -4.69 11.37
CA LEU A 117 8.57 -3.77 12.50
C LEU A 117 7.21 -3.43 13.11
N LEU A 118 6.23 -3.08 12.28
CA LEU A 118 4.87 -2.74 12.74
C LEU A 118 4.20 -3.93 13.44
N LEU A 119 4.33 -5.15 12.89
CA LEU A 119 3.80 -6.36 13.51
C LEU A 119 4.51 -6.67 14.85
N ALA A 120 5.82 -6.42 14.95
CA ALA A 120 6.56 -6.53 16.21
C ALA A 120 6.14 -5.49 17.27
N HIS A 121 5.48 -4.42 16.84
CA HIS A 121 4.87 -3.39 17.70
C HIS A 121 3.35 -3.54 17.82
N ASP A 122 2.81 -4.76 17.68
CA ASP A 122 1.40 -5.10 17.84
C ASP A 122 0.46 -4.39 16.84
N ALA A 123 0.93 -4.18 15.60
CA ALA A 123 0.02 -3.76 14.53
C ALA A 123 -1.06 -4.82 14.30
N ASP A 124 -2.32 -4.40 14.24
CA ASP A 124 -3.45 -5.30 14.00
C ASP A 124 -3.42 -5.81 12.55
N VAL A 125 -3.02 -7.08 12.40
CA VAL A 125 -2.95 -7.78 11.11
C VAL A 125 -4.33 -7.96 10.48
N LEU A 126 -5.40 -7.93 11.28
CA LEU A 126 -6.80 -8.08 10.86
C LEU A 126 -7.50 -6.73 10.63
N ALA A 127 -6.80 -5.60 10.85
CA ALA A 127 -7.38 -4.28 10.71
C ALA A 127 -8.08 -4.12 9.35
N ARG A 128 -9.24 -3.47 9.36
CA ARG A 128 -9.97 -3.12 8.14
C ARG A 128 -9.83 -1.64 7.86
N SER A 129 -9.55 -1.29 6.61
CA SER A 129 -9.53 0.11 6.21
C SER A 129 -10.93 0.74 6.42
N ARG A 130 -10.95 2.00 6.84
CA ARG A 130 -12.18 2.78 7.08
C ARG A 130 -12.73 3.44 5.80
N GLY A 131 -12.06 3.23 4.67
CA GLY A 131 -12.52 3.67 3.34
C GLY A 131 -13.64 2.76 2.79
N PRO A 132 -14.15 3.07 1.59
CA PRO A 132 -15.30 2.37 0.98
C PRO A 132 -15.02 0.88 0.70
N ASN A 133 -13.76 0.48 0.66
CA ASN A 133 -13.38 -0.88 0.28
C ASN A 133 -13.28 -1.85 1.47
N GLY A 134 -13.02 -1.39 2.70
CA GLY A 134 -12.88 -2.27 3.88
C GLY A 134 -11.77 -3.31 3.76
N ASN A 135 -10.69 -2.99 3.05
CA ASN A 135 -9.55 -3.88 2.81
C ASN A 135 -8.80 -4.21 4.09
N THR A 136 -8.17 -5.39 4.15
CA THR A 136 -7.17 -5.72 5.17
C THR A 136 -5.75 -5.46 4.66
N PRO A 137 -4.72 -5.44 5.53
CA PRO A 137 -3.32 -5.36 5.08
C PRO A 137 -2.94 -6.44 4.06
N LEU A 138 -3.51 -7.66 4.18
CA LEU A 138 -3.30 -8.73 3.21
C LEU A 138 -3.88 -8.40 1.83
N HIS A 139 -5.08 -7.80 1.77
CA HIS A 139 -5.62 -7.28 0.51
C HIS A 139 -4.69 -6.22 -0.09
N ALA A 140 -4.17 -5.31 0.73
CA ALA A 140 -3.26 -4.26 0.28
C ALA A 140 -1.96 -4.84 -0.30
N ALA A 141 -1.33 -5.82 0.38
CA ALA A 141 -0.13 -6.49 -0.10
C ALA A 141 -0.35 -7.19 -1.45
N LEU A 142 -1.49 -7.87 -1.60
CA LEU A 142 -1.83 -8.59 -2.83
C LEU A 142 -2.22 -7.65 -3.96
N ALA A 143 -2.90 -6.54 -3.68
CA ALA A 143 -3.20 -5.50 -4.67
C ALA A 143 -1.90 -4.86 -5.21
N GLY A 144 -0.91 -4.62 -4.34
CA GLY A 144 0.44 -4.17 -4.71
C GLY A 144 1.32 -5.25 -5.35
N ASN A 145 0.85 -6.50 -5.36
CA ASN A 145 1.59 -7.69 -5.82
C ASN A 145 2.88 -7.98 -5.04
N HIS A 146 2.89 -7.73 -3.73
CA HIS A 146 4.06 -7.87 -2.85
C HIS A 146 4.07 -9.22 -2.12
N LYS A 147 4.58 -10.25 -2.78
CA LYS A 147 4.58 -11.65 -2.30
C LYS A 147 5.23 -11.85 -0.93
N PHE A 148 6.33 -11.17 -0.65
CA PHE A 148 7.02 -11.31 0.64
C PHE A 148 6.20 -10.73 1.79
N VAL A 149 5.56 -9.57 1.59
CA VAL A 149 4.69 -8.96 2.59
C VAL A 149 3.43 -9.81 2.78
N ALA A 150 2.83 -10.32 1.70
CA ALA A 150 1.70 -11.23 1.81
C ALA A 150 2.04 -12.48 2.62
N GLY A 151 3.19 -13.12 2.35
CA GLY A 151 3.68 -14.26 3.13
C GLY A 151 3.91 -13.93 4.62
N LEU A 152 4.49 -12.76 4.90
CA LEU A 152 4.68 -12.27 6.27
C LEU A 152 3.34 -12.12 7.00
N LEU A 153 2.37 -11.44 6.38
CA LEU A 153 1.04 -11.23 6.97
C LEU A 153 0.30 -12.55 7.23
N ILE A 154 0.35 -13.49 6.26
CA ILE A 154 -0.22 -14.83 6.44
C ILE A 154 0.45 -15.55 7.61
N GLY A 155 1.78 -15.49 7.72
CA GLY A 155 2.52 -16.06 8.84
C GLY A 155 2.16 -15.45 10.21
N HIS A 156 1.70 -14.21 10.24
CA HIS A 156 1.22 -13.52 11.45
C HIS A 156 -0.30 -13.63 11.66
N GLY A 157 -0.98 -14.55 10.97
CA GLY A 157 -2.40 -14.86 11.20
C GLY A 157 -3.39 -13.95 10.46
N ALA A 158 -2.99 -13.34 9.34
CA ALA A 158 -3.95 -12.63 8.49
C ALA A 158 -5.06 -13.59 8.02
N ASP A 159 -6.31 -13.12 8.04
CA ASP A 159 -7.45 -13.91 7.55
C ASP A 159 -7.39 -14.06 6.02
N VAL A 160 -7.05 -15.27 5.58
CA VAL A 160 -6.94 -15.62 4.15
C VAL A 160 -8.30 -15.67 3.43
N ASN A 161 -9.39 -15.64 4.19
CA ASN A 161 -10.77 -15.62 3.67
C ASN A 161 -11.49 -14.29 3.89
N ALA A 162 -10.80 -13.28 4.43
CA ALA A 162 -11.39 -11.95 4.60
C ALA A 162 -11.97 -11.44 3.27
N THR A 163 -13.15 -10.82 3.33
CA THR A 163 -13.78 -10.19 2.17
C THR A 163 -13.69 -8.67 2.27
N ASP A 164 -13.39 -7.99 1.19
CA ASP A 164 -13.60 -6.55 1.09
C ASP A 164 -15.09 -6.21 0.85
N ALA A 165 -15.42 -4.94 0.71
CA ALA A 165 -16.79 -4.48 0.50
C ALA A 165 -17.38 -4.90 -0.86
N GLN A 166 -16.55 -5.29 -1.82
CA GLN A 166 -16.95 -5.81 -3.13
C GLN A 166 -16.95 -7.35 -3.17
N GLY A 167 -16.75 -8.01 -2.03
CA GLY A 167 -16.67 -9.46 -1.92
C GLY A 167 -15.35 -10.07 -2.41
N TRP A 168 -14.34 -9.23 -2.72
CA TRP A 168 -13.03 -9.77 -3.09
C TRP A 168 -12.35 -10.37 -1.86
N ARG A 169 -11.75 -11.55 -2.06
CA ARG A 169 -10.90 -12.22 -1.07
C ARG A 169 -9.44 -12.18 -1.52
N PRO A 170 -8.48 -12.42 -0.61
CA PRO A 170 -7.06 -12.51 -0.94
C PRO A 170 -6.76 -13.39 -2.16
N LEU A 171 -7.42 -14.55 -2.28
CA LEU A 171 -7.20 -15.46 -3.41
C LEU A 171 -7.63 -14.86 -4.77
N HIS A 172 -8.67 -14.05 -4.81
CA HIS A 172 -9.07 -13.34 -6.02
C HIS A 172 -7.97 -12.37 -6.49
N LEU A 173 -7.40 -11.57 -5.56
CA LEU A 173 -6.32 -10.62 -5.88
C LEU A 173 -5.05 -11.34 -6.32
N ALA A 174 -4.67 -12.43 -5.64
CA ALA A 174 -3.52 -13.23 -6.00
C ALA A 174 -3.66 -13.82 -7.42
N ALA A 175 -4.85 -14.35 -7.76
CA ALA A 175 -5.15 -14.87 -9.08
C ALA A 175 -5.17 -13.78 -10.16
N ALA A 176 -5.80 -12.64 -9.86
CA ALA A 176 -5.88 -11.50 -10.78
C ALA A 176 -4.51 -10.87 -11.09
N ASN A 177 -3.52 -11.04 -10.19
CA ASN A 177 -2.15 -10.55 -10.34
C ASN A 177 -1.13 -11.63 -10.73
N ASN A 178 -1.59 -12.85 -11.03
CA ASN A 178 -0.74 -14.01 -11.36
C ASN A 178 0.34 -14.28 -10.28
N ASN A 179 0.01 -14.05 -9.02
CA ASN A 179 0.95 -14.21 -7.91
C ASN A 179 0.94 -15.68 -7.43
N MET A 180 1.75 -16.50 -8.07
CA MET A 180 1.80 -17.93 -7.82
C MET A 180 2.18 -18.30 -6.39
N ASP A 181 3.12 -17.57 -5.81
CA ASP A 181 3.58 -17.81 -4.44
C ASP A 181 2.44 -17.53 -3.45
N ALA A 182 1.72 -16.43 -3.65
CA ALA A 182 0.57 -16.09 -2.82
C ALA A 182 -0.60 -17.09 -3.01
N ILE A 183 -0.90 -17.51 -4.26
CA ILE A 183 -1.94 -18.53 -4.52
C ILE A 183 -1.66 -19.79 -3.71
N LYS A 184 -0.44 -20.34 -3.81
CA LYS A 184 -0.04 -21.54 -3.10
C LYS A 184 -0.10 -21.36 -1.58
N ALA A 185 0.40 -20.24 -1.07
CA ALA A 185 0.38 -19.93 0.36
C ALA A 185 -1.05 -19.80 0.91
N LEU A 186 -1.93 -19.10 0.20
CA LEU A 186 -3.33 -18.91 0.58
C LEU A 186 -4.09 -20.25 0.60
N ILE A 187 -3.92 -21.07 -0.43
CA ILE A 187 -4.55 -22.41 -0.48
C ILE A 187 -4.04 -23.28 0.67
N ALA A 188 -2.74 -23.28 0.93
CA ALA A 188 -2.14 -24.06 2.03
C ALA A 188 -2.69 -23.63 3.41
N GLN A 189 -3.14 -22.38 3.55
CA GLN A 189 -3.76 -21.83 4.77
C GLN A 189 -5.29 -21.91 4.74
N GLY A 190 -5.89 -22.66 3.83
CA GLY A 190 -7.33 -22.91 3.79
C GLY A 190 -8.16 -21.81 3.12
N ALA A 191 -7.58 -21.10 2.14
CA ALA A 191 -8.37 -20.18 1.34
C ALA A 191 -9.44 -20.93 0.54
N ASP A 192 -10.68 -20.42 0.56
CA ASP A 192 -11.81 -20.99 -0.17
C ASP A 192 -11.65 -20.76 -1.69
N VAL A 193 -11.30 -21.83 -2.39
CA VAL A 193 -11.04 -21.80 -3.84
C VAL A 193 -12.31 -21.64 -4.68
N HIS A 194 -13.49 -21.91 -4.10
CA HIS A 194 -14.79 -21.80 -4.79
C HIS A 194 -15.47 -20.45 -4.57
N ALA A 195 -14.94 -19.61 -3.67
CA ALA A 195 -15.54 -18.33 -3.36
C ALA A 195 -15.68 -17.47 -4.62
N ALA A 196 -16.83 -16.84 -4.78
CA ALA A 196 -17.07 -15.82 -5.79
C ALA A 196 -17.06 -14.42 -5.16
N ASN A 197 -16.57 -13.42 -5.89
CA ASN A 197 -16.65 -12.02 -5.51
C ASN A 197 -18.02 -11.42 -5.87
N GLY A 198 -18.22 -10.13 -5.63
CA GLY A 198 -19.48 -9.42 -5.95
C GLY A 198 -19.86 -9.40 -7.44
N GLU A 199 -18.92 -9.74 -8.34
CA GLU A 199 -19.16 -9.90 -9.77
C GLU A 199 -19.42 -11.36 -10.18
N ALA A 200 -19.66 -12.26 -9.21
CA ALA A 200 -19.78 -13.71 -9.38
C ALA A 200 -18.53 -14.38 -10.01
N LYS A 201 -17.35 -13.77 -9.86
CA LYS A 201 -16.08 -14.30 -10.37
C LYS A 201 -15.33 -15.05 -9.28
N THR A 202 -14.88 -16.26 -9.59
CA THR A 202 -13.96 -17.04 -8.76
C THR A 202 -12.50 -16.69 -9.09
N ALA A 203 -11.57 -17.08 -8.22
CA ALA A 203 -10.14 -16.96 -8.52
C ALA A 203 -9.75 -17.65 -9.83
N LEU A 204 -10.33 -18.84 -10.11
CA LEU A 204 -10.11 -19.56 -11.36
C LEU A 204 -10.62 -18.80 -12.57
N SER A 205 -11.83 -18.21 -12.50
CA SER A 205 -12.37 -17.43 -13.63
C SER A 205 -11.50 -16.21 -13.93
N LEU A 206 -11.04 -15.49 -12.90
CA LEU A 206 -10.14 -14.34 -13.05
C LEU A 206 -8.79 -14.72 -13.70
N ALA A 207 -8.17 -15.83 -13.27
CA ALA A 207 -6.94 -16.33 -13.88
C ALA A 207 -7.16 -16.75 -15.34
N THR A 208 -8.31 -17.36 -15.64
CA THR A 208 -8.66 -17.82 -16.99
C THR A 208 -8.92 -16.66 -17.94
N GLU A 209 -9.70 -15.66 -17.53
CA GLU A 209 -9.97 -14.44 -18.30
C GLU A 209 -8.68 -13.67 -18.68
N LYS A 210 -7.70 -13.67 -17.77
CA LYS A 210 -6.40 -13.02 -18.00
C LYS A 210 -5.38 -13.95 -18.69
N ASN A 211 -5.77 -15.16 -19.05
CA ASN A 211 -4.91 -16.16 -19.68
C ASN A 211 -3.69 -16.57 -18.82
N TYR A 212 -3.81 -16.53 -17.49
CA TYR A 212 -2.78 -16.97 -16.55
C TYR A 212 -2.84 -18.50 -16.37
N ARG A 213 -2.32 -19.23 -17.36
CA ARG A 213 -2.47 -20.69 -17.50
C ARG A 213 -1.96 -21.47 -16.28
N GLU A 214 -0.82 -21.06 -15.72
CA GLU A 214 -0.23 -21.76 -14.57
C GLU A 214 -1.07 -21.54 -13.31
N ALA A 215 -1.50 -20.31 -13.04
CA ALA A 215 -2.41 -19.99 -11.94
C ALA A 215 -3.73 -20.78 -12.06
N ALA A 216 -4.33 -20.78 -13.24
CA ALA A 216 -5.55 -21.56 -13.50
C ALA A 216 -5.34 -23.08 -13.31
N ALA A 217 -4.18 -23.62 -13.72
CA ALA A 217 -3.86 -25.03 -13.53
C ALA A 217 -3.70 -25.40 -12.05
N VAL A 218 -3.05 -24.52 -11.24
CA VAL A 218 -2.92 -24.75 -9.80
C VAL A 218 -4.29 -24.71 -9.12
N LEU A 219 -5.11 -23.70 -9.43
CA LEU A 219 -6.45 -23.56 -8.85
C LEU A 219 -7.31 -24.81 -9.17
N ARG A 220 -7.34 -25.29 -10.43
CA ARG A 220 -8.06 -26.53 -10.80
C ARG A 220 -7.58 -27.76 -10.04
N ARG A 221 -6.27 -27.92 -9.79
CA ARG A 221 -5.73 -29.05 -9.02
C ARG A 221 -6.22 -29.06 -7.57
N HIS A 222 -6.58 -27.90 -7.04
CA HIS A 222 -7.13 -27.74 -5.70
C HIS A 222 -8.65 -27.65 -5.67
N GLY A 223 -9.33 -28.03 -6.79
CA GLY A 223 -10.76 -28.22 -6.84
C GLY A 223 -11.58 -27.00 -7.26
N ALA A 224 -10.93 -25.86 -7.67
CA ALA A 224 -11.63 -24.65 -8.11
C ALA A 224 -12.39 -24.87 -9.45
#